data_c685f99fb2ce54927350b04a7f83489f
#
_entry.id   c685f99fb2ce54927350b04a7f83489f
#
_cell.length_a   1.000
_cell.length_b   1.000
_cell.length_c   1.000
_cell.angle_alpha   90.00
_cell.angle_beta   90.00
_cell.angle_gamma   90.00
#
_symmetry.space_group_name_H-M   'P 1'
#
loop_
_entity.id
_entity.type
_entity.pdbx_description
1 polymer ?
#
loop_
_entity_poly.entity_id
_entity_poly.type
_entity_poly.pdbx_seq_one_letter_code
_entity_poly.pdbx_strand_id
1 'polypeptide(L)'
;MGDGKSDSDRRIGRRALLIGGAAAAIGTGVLARDELARLYWRLPGVRKARVEGAVDFRGARWVAASEANFRWADRPDDYDVDRVVVHVTQGDLGSAVKAFEDPGHRAAAHYIVGKDGRVTQMVRELDVAYHAGNRSYNERSVGIEHEGFVDRPQDFTDAMYAASARLAAAVCRRYGIPVDREHIIGHVEVPGTDHTDPGEHWDWDRYLRLVTRAHAATA
;
A
#
# COMPACT_ATOMS: atom_id res chain seq x y z
N MET A 1 34.95 -22.09 -41.78
CA MET A 1 35.00 -20.64 -41.53
C MET A 1 33.58 -20.22 -41.20
N GLY A 2 33.29 -20.12 -39.90
CA GLY A 2 31.95 -19.82 -39.38
C GLY A 2 31.92 -18.40 -38.88
N ASP A 3 30.98 -17.63 -39.35
CA ASP A 3 30.72 -16.27 -38.92
C ASP A 3 29.83 -16.30 -37.64
N GLY A 4 30.44 -16.02 -36.52
CA GLY A 4 29.77 -15.76 -35.28
C GLY A 4 29.14 -14.36 -35.26
N LYS A 5 27.84 -14.24 -35.42
CA LYS A 5 27.11 -13.02 -35.14
C LYS A 5 26.84 -12.91 -33.66
N SER A 6 27.38 -11.88 -33.07
CA SER A 6 27.30 -11.51 -31.65
C SER A 6 25.86 -11.26 -31.20
N ASP A 7 25.51 -11.86 -30.06
CA ASP A 7 24.22 -11.79 -29.37
C ASP A 7 23.96 -10.44 -28.65
N SER A 8 24.81 -9.43 -28.94
CA SER A 8 24.72 -8.09 -28.29
C SER A 8 23.69 -7.15 -28.96
N ASP A 9 23.32 -7.39 -30.24
CA ASP A 9 22.45 -6.48 -30.97
C ASP A 9 20.96 -6.67 -30.74
N ARG A 10 20.54 -7.75 -30.06
CA ARG A 10 19.12 -7.98 -29.77
C ARG A 10 18.61 -7.27 -28.51
N ARG A 11 19.50 -6.74 -27.67
CA ARG A 11 19.09 -6.08 -26.40
C ARG A 11 18.81 -4.59 -26.51
N ILE A 12 19.23 -3.93 -27.58
CA ILE A 12 19.08 -2.48 -27.74
C ILE A 12 17.69 -2.12 -28.28
N GLY A 13 17.08 -2.98 -29.10
CA GLY A 13 15.79 -2.70 -29.73
C GLY A 13 14.57 -2.63 -28.79
N ARG A 14 14.61 -3.33 -27.65
CA ARG A 14 13.48 -3.36 -26.73
C ARG A 14 13.43 -2.15 -25.76
N ARG A 15 14.57 -1.54 -25.47
CA ARG A 15 14.63 -0.34 -24.62
C ARG A 15 14.18 0.94 -25.33
N ALA A 16 14.42 1.04 -26.63
CA ALA A 16 14.04 2.22 -27.42
C ALA A 16 12.52 2.29 -27.69
N LEU A 17 11.82 1.13 -27.74
CA LEU A 17 10.36 1.10 -28.00
C LEU A 17 9.53 1.54 -26.79
N LEU A 18 10.06 1.36 -25.55
CA LEU A 18 9.35 1.74 -24.31
C LEU A 18 9.46 3.24 -24.00
N ILE A 19 10.53 3.90 -24.44
CA ILE A 19 10.70 5.36 -24.25
C ILE A 19 9.86 6.14 -25.26
N GLY A 20 9.66 5.61 -26.49
CA GLY A 20 8.83 6.23 -27.51
C GLY A 20 7.32 6.18 -27.22
N GLY A 21 6.84 5.15 -26.51
CA GLY A 21 5.42 5.00 -26.16
C GLY A 21 4.95 5.99 -25.09
N ALA A 22 5.82 6.37 -24.16
CA ALA A 22 5.49 7.35 -23.14
C ALA A 22 5.45 8.80 -23.66
N ALA A 23 6.22 9.10 -24.70
CA ALA A 23 6.25 10.43 -25.31
C ALA A 23 5.07 10.71 -26.26
N ALA A 24 4.45 9.67 -26.86
CA ALA A 24 3.30 9.83 -27.76
C ALA A 24 1.97 10.09 -27.05
N ALA A 25 1.90 9.89 -25.72
CA ALA A 25 0.70 10.17 -24.91
C ALA A 25 0.62 11.64 -24.39
N ILE A 26 1.60 12.48 -24.73
CA ILE A 26 1.62 13.92 -24.36
C ILE A 26 0.99 14.75 -25.50
N GLY A 27 -0.16 14.32 -25.98
CA GLY A 27 -1.00 15.08 -26.89
C GLY A 27 -2.18 15.67 -26.13
N THR A 28 -2.08 16.95 -25.71
CA THR A 28 -3.20 17.83 -25.30
C THR A 28 -4.02 17.40 -24.09
N GLY A 29 -3.40 17.35 -22.92
CA GLY A 29 -4.06 17.29 -21.64
C GLY A 29 -3.02 17.22 -20.55
N VAL A 30 -3.03 18.14 -19.60
CA VAL A 30 -2.26 18.01 -18.37
C VAL A 30 -2.90 16.84 -17.61
N LEU A 31 -2.39 15.64 -17.84
CA LEU A 31 -2.72 14.51 -16.97
C LEU A 31 -2.35 14.91 -15.54
N ALA A 32 -3.32 14.79 -14.64
CA ALA A 32 -3.04 15.05 -13.24
C ALA A 32 -1.87 14.17 -12.79
N ARG A 33 -1.01 14.72 -11.93
CA ARG A 33 0.21 14.04 -11.41
C ARG A 33 -0.10 12.63 -10.88
N ASP A 34 -1.30 12.46 -10.31
CA ASP A 34 -1.79 11.20 -9.77
C ASP A 34 -2.15 10.17 -10.87
N GLU A 35 -2.56 10.60 -12.05
CA GLU A 35 -2.82 9.70 -13.18
C GLU A 35 -1.52 9.20 -13.81
N LEU A 36 -0.51 10.04 -13.90
CA LEU A 36 0.83 9.63 -14.33
C LEU A 36 1.45 8.64 -13.33
N ALA A 37 1.26 8.87 -12.03
CA ALA A 37 1.67 7.93 -11.01
C ALA A 37 0.96 6.58 -11.16
N ARG A 38 -0.36 6.57 -11.39
CA ARG A 38 -1.13 5.32 -11.64
C ARG A 38 -0.62 4.55 -12.85
N LEU A 39 -0.34 5.24 -13.96
CA LEU A 39 0.23 4.63 -15.17
C LEU A 39 1.61 4.00 -14.87
N TYR A 40 2.46 4.72 -14.14
CA TYR A 40 3.76 4.23 -13.74
C TYR A 40 3.69 2.95 -12.89
N TRP A 41 2.77 2.91 -11.91
CA TRP A 41 2.58 1.74 -11.04
C TRP A 41 1.98 0.52 -11.76
N ARG A 42 1.44 0.71 -12.97
CA ARG A 42 0.83 -0.35 -13.80
C ARG A 42 1.68 -0.78 -14.97
N LEU A 43 2.86 -0.18 -15.19
CA LEU A 43 3.73 -0.56 -16.30
C LEU A 43 4.51 -1.85 -15.95
N PRO A 44 4.26 -2.97 -16.67
CA PRO A 44 4.97 -4.22 -16.39
C PRO A 44 6.46 -4.10 -16.70
N GLY A 45 7.30 -4.74 -15.88
CA GLY A 45 8.75 -4.82 -16.08
C GLY A 45 9.52 -3.52 -15.83
N VAL A 46 8.87 -2.46 -15.31
CA VAL A 46 9.55 -1.25 -14.86
C VAL A 46 9.92 -1.42 -13.38
N ARG A 47 11.21 -1.61 -13.08
CA ARG A 47 11.69 -1.60 -11.69
C ARG A 47 11.43 -0.23 -11.08
N LYS A 48 10.63 -0.23 -10.02
CA LYS A 48 10.25 0.98 -9.30
C LYS A 48 11.39 1.40 -8.38
N ALA A 49 11.84 2.66 -8.54
CA ALA A 49 12.95 3.17 -7.75
C ALA A 49 12.59 3.22 -6.25
N ARG A 50 13.49 2.73 -5.43
CA ARG A 50 13.44 2.86 -3.96
C ARG A 50 14.28 4.04 -3.54
N VAL A 51 13.65 5.19 -3.42
CA VAL A 51 14.32 6.40 -2.91
C VAL A 51 14.18 6.41 -1.40
N GLU A 52 15.30 6.54 -0.69
CA GLU A 52 15.31 6.60 0.77
C GLU A 52 14.41 7.75 1.27
N GLY A 53 13.59 7.48 2.28
CA GLY A 53 12.66 8.45 2.86
C GLY A 53 11.46 8.84 1.98
N ALA A 54 11.39 8.39 0.72
CA ALA A 54 10.21 8.64 -0.11
C ALA A 54 9.00 7.89 0.43
N VAL A 55 7.82 8.49 0.30
CA VAL A 55 6.54 7.91 0.72
C VAL A 55 5.63 7.70 -0.47
N ASP A 56 4.81 6.63 -0.41
CA ASP A 56 3.81 6.34 -1.44
C ASP A 56 2.53 7.17 -1.24
N PHE A 57 2.21 7.49 0.02
CA PHE A 57 1.10 8.37 0.37
C PHE A 57 1.61 9.75 0.78
N ARG A 58 1.20 10.78 0.03
CA ARG A 58 1.58 12.18 0.31
C ARG A 58 1.08 12.62 1.69
N GLY A 59 1.99 13.09 2.52
CA GLY A 59 1.72 13.50 3.89
C GLY A 59 1.97 12.41 4.94
N ALA A 60 2.34 11.20 4.53
CA ALA A 60 2.90 10.23 5.45
C ALA A 60 4.32 10.60 5.88
N ARG A 61 4.68 10.24 7.11
CA ARG A 61 6.07 10.26 7.58
C ARG A 61 6.68 8.88 7.32
N TRP A 62 7.87 8.85 6.73
CA TRP A 62 8.62 7.60 6.58
C TRP A 62 9.33 7.22 7.89
N VAL A 63 9.12 6.00 8.35
CA VAL A 63 9.90 5.31 9.39
C VAL A 63 10.05 3.87 8.94
N ALA A 64 11.27 3.44 8.60
CA ALA A 64 11.48 2.12 8.02
C ALA A 64 11.22 1.00 9.03
N ALA A 65 10.43 0.00 8.67
CA ALA A 65 10.37 -1.27 9.38
C ALA A 65 11.68 -2.05 9.20
N SER A 66 11.96 -2.98 10.11
CA SER A 66 13.06 -3.94 9.94
C SER A 66 12.84 -4.77 8.67
N GLU A 67 13.91 -5.00 7.90
CA GLU A 67 13.86 -5.86 6.70
C GLU A 67 13.48 -7.32 7.01
N ALA A 68 13.53 -7.74 8.28
CA ALA A 68 13.06 -9.04 8.73
C ALA A 68 11.52 -9.16 8.74
N ASN A 69 10.81 -8.01 8.69
CA ASN A 69 9.37 -7.90 8.89
C ASN A 69 8.59 -7.72 7.56
N PHE A 70 9.30 -7.67 6.44
CA PHE A 70 8.71 -7.58 5.10
C PHE A 70 9.61 -8.28 4.08
N ARG A 71 9.15 -8.39 2.85
CA ARG A 71 9.93 -8.93 1.73
C ARG A 71 9.96 -7.93 0.58
N TRP A 72 11.13 -7.73 0.02
CA TRP A 72 11.34 -6.98 -1.20
C TRP A 72 10.53 -7.58 -2.36
N ALA A 73 9.80 -6.75 -3.09
CA ALA A 73 9.03 -7.11 -4.26
C ALA A 73 8.93 -5.90 -5.22
N ASP A 74 8.32 -6.07 -6.37
CA ASP A 74 8.01 -4.99 -7.32
C ASP A 74 6.51 -5.06 -7.67
N ARG A 75 5.63 -4.94 -6.65
CA ARG A 75 4.18 -4.92 -6.86
C ARG A 75 3.75 -3.67 -7.65
N PRO A 76 2.75 -3.73 -8.54
CA PRO A 76 1.89 -4.89 -8.83
C PRO A 76 2.45 -5.88 -9.85
N ASP A 77 3.71 -5.76 -10.31
CA ASP A 77 4.25 -6.64 -11.35
C ASP A 77 4.46 -8.08 -10.84
N ASP A 78 4.95 -8.22 -9.59
CA ASP A 78 5.16 -9.53 -8.96
C ASP A 78 3.83 -10.14 -8.45
N TYR A 79 2.96 -9.29 -7.88
CA TYR A 79 1.67 -9.67 -7.29
C TYR A 79 0.67 -8.55 -7.47
N ASP A 80 -0.51 -8.85 -7.99
CA ASP A 80 -1.62 -7.90 -8.02
C ASP A 80 -1.96 -7.43 -6.60
N VAL A 81 -2.15 -6.13 -6.44
CA VAL A 81 -2.66 -5.55 -5.18
C VAL A 81 -4.15 -5.30 -5.36
N ASP A 82 -4.97 -6.13 -4.73
CA ASP A 82 -6.42 -6.13 -4.95
C ASP A 82 -7.24 -5.83 -3.69
N ARG A 83 -6.60 -5.57 -2.55
CA ARG A 83 -7.30 -5.27 -1.31
C ARG A 83 -6.53 -4.41 -0.33
N VAL A 84 -7.28 -3.83 0.61
CA VAL A 84 -6.79 -3.17 1.81
C VAL A 84 -7.21 -3.98 3.02
N VAL A 85 -6.28 -4.24 3.96
CA VAL A 85 -6.58 -4.89 5.24
C VAL A 85 -6.44 -3.87 6.37
N VAL A 86 -7.53 -3.71 7.12
CA VAL A 86 -7.64 -2.82 8.27
C VAL A 86 -7.26 -3.59 9.53
N HIS A 87 -6.30 -3.04 10.28
CA HIS A 87 -5.79 -3.59 11.53
C HIS A 87 -5.94 -2.60 12.68
N VAL A 88 -5.78 -3.08 13.91
CA VAL A 88 -5.64 -2.28 15.14
C VAL A 88 -4.43 -2.74 15.91
N THR A 89 -3.55 -1.80 16.26
CA THR A 89 -2.23 -2.08 16.84
C THR A 89 -2.24 -2.78 18.20
N GLN A 90 -3.39 -2.81 18.89
CA GLN A 90 -3.51 -3.24 20.29
C GLN A 90 -2.51 -2.50 21.21
N GLY A 91 -2.27 -1.21 20.93
CA GLY A 91 -1.32 -0.37 21.63
C GLY A 91 -1.28 1.06 21.10
N ASP A 92 -0.32 1.84 21.58
CA ASP A 92 -0.04 3.18 21.10
C ASP A 92 0.85 3.17 19.84
N LEU A 93 0.82 4.29 19.09
CA LEU A 93 1.60 4.47 17.87
C LEU A 93 3.10 4.20 18.07
N GLY A 94 3.67 4.69 19.16
CA GLY A 94 5.12 4.55 19.42
C GLY A 94 5.52 3.10 19.68
N SER A 95 4.68 2.34 20.36
CA SER A 95 4.89 0.91 20.61
C SER A 95 4.80 0.11 19.31
N ALA A 96 3.82 0.41 18.45
CA ALA A 96 3.67 -0.25 17.15
C ALA A 96 4.88 0.04 16.23
N VAL A 97 5.34 1.29 16.18
CA VAL A 97 6.55 1.66 15.42
C VAL A 97 7.75 0.86 15.92
N LYS A 98 8.02 0.81 17.23
CA LYS A 98 9.13 0.04 17.79
C LYS A 98 9.03 -1.45 17.50
N ALA A 99 7.82 -2.02 17.56
CA ALA A 99 7.61 -3.42 17.21
C ALA A 99 8.00 -3.69 15.74
N PHE A 100 7.61 -2.82 14.84
CA PHE A 100 7.93 -2.98 13.41
C PHE A 100 9.41 -2.71 13.09
N GLU A 101 10.11 -1.91 13.89
CA GLU A 101 11.56 -1.72 13.80
C GLU A 101 12.35 -2.92 14.36
N ASP A 102 11.74 -3.72 15.26
CA ASP A 102 12.40 -4.89 15.86
C ASP A 102 12.43 -6.07 14.88
N PRO A 103 13.63 -6.56 14.48
CA PRO A 103 13.75 -7.74 13.61
C PRO A 103 13.20 -9.02 14.23
N GLY A 104 13.05 -9.09 15.56
CA GLY A 104 12.47 -10.23 16.28
C GLY A 104 10.96 -10.31 16.16
N HIS A 105 10.28 -9.21 15.84
CA HIS A 105 8.82 -9.15 15.77
C HIS A 105 8.22 -9.96 14.60
N ARG A 106 8.93 -10.02 13.46
CA ARG A 106 8.57 -10.81 12.27
C ARG A 106 7.25 -10.40 11.61
N ALA A 107 6.75 -9.21 11.90
CA ALA A 107 5.56 -8.63 11.28
C ALA A 107 5.70 -7.12 11.14
N ALA A 108 5.09 -6.55 10.10
CA ALA A 108 4.89 -5.11 9.93
C ALA A 108 3.76 -4.86 8.95
N ALA A 109 3.05 -3.74 9.11
CA ALA A 109 2.12 -3.22 8.12
C ALA A 109 2.78 -2.14 7.26
N HIS A 110 2.13 -1.79 6.14
CA HIS A 110 2.61 -0.72 5.27
C HIS A 110 2.49 0.65 5.93
N TYR A 111 1.39 0.85 6.68
CA TYR A 111 1.06 2.12 7.32
C TYR A 111 0.56 1.93 8.73
N ILE A 112 0.77 2.96 9.55
CA ILE A 112 0.13 3.13 10.86
C ILE A 112 -0.53 4.51 10.88
N VAL A 113 -1.81 4.56 11.29
CA VAL A 113 -2.60 5.79 11.44
C VAL A 113 -2.81 6.05 12.92
N GLY A 114 -2.31 7.17 13.41
CA GLY A 114 -2.47 7.60 14.80
C GLY A 114 -3.87 8.13 15.11
N LYS A 115 -4.21 8.19 16.40
CA LYS A 115 -5.48 8.79 16.90
C LYS A 115 -5.64 10.25 16.48
N ASP A 116 -4.55 10.96 16.28
CA ASP A 116 -4.52 12.36 15.81
C ASP A 116 -4.57 12.48 14.29
N GLY A 117 -4.67 11.38 13.56
CA GLY A 117 -4.71 11.32 12.10
C GLY A 117 -3.35 11.42 11.42
N ARG A 118 -2.24 11.41 12.16
CA ARG A 118 -0.91 11.28 11.55
C ARG A 118 -0.76 9.92 10.90
N VAL A 119 -0.16 9.89 9.71
CA VAL A 119 0.12 8.67 8.97
C VAL A 119 1.62 8.42 8.97
N THR A 120 2.03 7.24 9.41
CA THR A 120 3.41 6.76 9.32
C THR A 120 3.45 5.63 8.29
N GLN A 121 4.36 5.71 7.33
CA GLN A 121 4.62 4.62 6.39
C GLN A 121 5.86 3.87 6.85
N MET A 122 5.74 2.54 7.03
CA MET A 122 6.79 1.67 7.55
C MET A 122 7.36 0.73 6.48
N VAL A 123 6.52 0.30 5.52
CA VAL A 123 6.91 -0.55 4.37
C VAL A 123 6.37 0.11 3.11
N ARG A 124 7.11 0.04 2.00
CA ARG A 124 6.66 0.56 0.72
C ARG A 124 5.54 -0.29 0.17
N GLU A 125 4.56 0.32 -0.50
CA GLU A 125 3.45 -0.43 -1.09
C GLU A 125 3.91 -1.44 -2.16
N LEU A 126 5.06 -1.20 -2.80
CA LEU A 126 5.64 -2.14 -3.76
C LEU A 126 6.24 -3.39 -3.09
N ASP A 127 6.56 -3.34 -1.81
CA ASP A 127 7.09 -4.46 -1.04
C ASP A 127 5.98 -5.24 -0.32
N VAL A 128 6.26 -6.45 0.13
CA VAL A 128 5.27 -7.32 0.81
C VAL A 128 5.49 -7.24 2.31
N ALA A 129 4.66 -6.47 3.01
CA ALA A 129 4.64 -6.43 4.47
C ALA A 129 4.02 -7.72 5.04
N TYR A 130 4.53 -8.19 6.19
CA TYR A 130 4.00 -9.37 6.87
C TYR A 130 2.98 -8.95 7.93
N HIS A 131 1.73 -8.69 7.52
CA HIS A 131 0.70 -8.15 8.41
C HIS A 131 -0.53 -9.04 8.57
N ALA A 132 -0.79 -9.95 7.62
CA ALA A 132 -2.06 -10.65 7.58
C ALA A 132 -1.99 -12.11 8.08
N GLY A 133 -0.81 -12.60 8.53
CA GLY A 133 -0.63 -13.99 8.92
C GLY A 133 -0.86 -15.01 7.77
N ASN A 134 -1.23 -14.52 6.61
CA ASN A 134 -1.56 -15.31 5.42
C ASN A 134 -0.73 -14.82 4.23
N ARG A 135 0.05 -15.72 3.62
CA ARG A 135 0.97 -15.36 2.54
C ARG A 135 0.27 -14.69 1.36
N SER A 136 -0.84 -15.25 0.88
CA SER A 136 -1.56 -14.71 -0.27
C SER A 136 -2.12 -13.31 0.02
N TYR A 137 -2.60 -13.10 1.25
CA TYR A 137 -3.08 -11.78 1.67
C TYR A 137 -1.94 -10.77 1.85
N ASN A 138 -0.79 -11.16 2.41
CA ASN A 138 0.39 -10.32 2.46
C ASN A 138 0.84 -9.87 1.06
N GLU A 139 0.86 -10.79 0.09
CA GLU A 139 1.29 -10.53 -1.28
C GLU A 139 0.33 -9.58 -2.03
N ARG A 140 -0.97 -9.65 -1.75
CA ARG A 140 -2.03 -8.99 -2.53
C ARG A 140 -2.73 -7.84 -1.83
N SER A 141 -2.23 -7.36 -0.69
CA SER A 141 -2.89 -6.29 0.05
C SER A 141 -1.94 -5.19 0.50
N VAL A 142 -2.54 -4.07 0.89
CA VAL A 142 -1.91 -3.03 1.69
C VAL A 142 -2.50 -3.06 3.08
N GLY A 143 -1.69 -3.38 4.09
CA GLY A 143 -2.09 -3.37 5.51
C GLY A 143 -2.00 -1.97 6.10
N ILE A 144 -3.07 -1.55 6.79
CA ILE A 144 -3.16 -0.27 7.49
C ILE A 144 -3.50 -0.53 8.96
N GLU A 145 -2.57 -0.25 9.82
CA GLU A 145 -2.76 -0.29 11.27
C GLU A 145 -3.42 0.99 11.79
N HIS A 146 -4.22 0.85 12.85
CA HIS A 146 -4.86 1.96 13.54
C HIS A 146 -4.49 1.92 15.01
N GLU A 147 -3.96 3.02 15.52
CA GLU A 147 -3.57 3.15 16.91
C GLU A 147 -4.75 2.93 17.85
N GLY A 148 -4.64 2.01 18.82
CA GLY A 148 -5.65 1.78 19.82
C GLY A 148 -5.89 0.33 20.15
N PHE A 149 -7.04 0.06 20.75
CA PHE A 149 -7.47 -1.26 21.21
C PHE A 149 -8.86 -1.56 20.65
N VAL A 150 -9.11 -2.80 20.23
CA VAL A 150 -10.39 -3.23 19.64
C VAL A 150 -11.59 -3.08 20.58
N ASP A 151 -11.36 -3.14 21.90
CA ASP A 151 -12.36 -3.02 22.95
C ASP A 151 -12.59 -1.57 23.43
N ARG A 152 -11.91 -0.58 22.81
CA ARG A 152 -11.95 0.83 23.21
C ARG A 152 -12.50 1.72 22.08
N PRO A 153 -13.82 1.88 21.97
CA PRO A 153 -14.43 2.68 20.91
C PRO A 153 -13.95 4.14 20.87
N GLN A 154 -13.55 4.71 22.01
CA GLN A 154 -13.01 6.06 22.10
C GLN A 154 -11.65 6.22 21.40
N ASP A 155 -10.95 5.13 21.11
CA ASP A 155 -9.69 5.16 20.37
C ASP A 155 -9.89 5.41 18.89
N PHE A 156 -11.07 5.11 18.34
CA PHE A 156 -11.40 5.30 16.91
C PHE A 156 -11.90 6.72 16.65
N THR A 157 -10.98 7.67 16.64
CA THR A 157 -11.27 9.10 16.53
C THR A 157 -11.70 9.53 15.12
N ASP A 158 -12.37 10.70 15.03
CA ASP A 158 -12.74 11.30 13.75
C ASP A 158 -11.51 11.61 12.88
N ALA A 159 -10.42 12.05 13.50
CA ALA A 159 -9.16 12.36 12.82
C ALA A 159 -8.54 11.09 12.21
N MET A 160 -8.54 9.98 12.96
CA MET A 160 -8.07 8.68 12.48
C MET A 160 -8.89 8.20 11.29
N TYR A 161 -10.23 8.16 11.40
CA TYR A 161 -11.11 7.75 10.30
C TYR A 161 -10.89 8.60 9.05
N ALA A 162 -10.82 9.92 9.21
CA ALA A 162 -10.62 10.83 8.08
C ALA A 162 -9.26 10.64 7.40
N ALA A 163 -8.20 10.43 8.17
CA ALA A 163 -6.84 10.21 7.63
C ALA A 163 -6.73 8.84 6.95
N SER A 164 -7.20 7.79 7.62
CA SER A 164 -7.20 6.43 7.07
C SER A 164 -8.04 6.31 5.81
N ALA A 165 -9.21 6.96 5.77
CA ALA A 165 -10.06 6.95 4.58
C ALA A 165 -9.39 7.61 3.37
N ARG A 166 -8.66 8.72 3.56
CA ARG A 166 -7.88 9.34 2.47
C ARG A 166 -6.74 8.44 2.00
N LEU A 167 -6.06 7.77 2.93
CA LEU A 167 -5.01 6.80 2.63
C LEU A 167 -5.59 5.62 1.84
N ALA A 168 -6.63 4.96 2.34
CA ALA A 168 -7.26 3.82 1.66
C ALA A 168 -7.78 4.21 0.28
N ALA A 169 -8.40 5.39 0.13
CA ALA A 169 -8.83 5.91 -1.16
C ALA A 169 -7.66 6.11 -2.14
N ALA A 170 -6.51 6.59 -1.67
CA ALA A 170 -5.30 6.73 -2.50
C ALA A 170 -4.75 5.37 -2.94
N VAL A 171 -4.73 4.38 -2.05
CA VAL A 171 -4.36 2.98 -2.37
C VAL A 171 -5.34 2.40 -3.39
N CYS A 172 -6.65 2.51 -3.15
CA CYS A 172 -7.67 2.00 -4.06
C CYS A 172 -7.54 2.61 -5.47
N ARG A 173 -7.31 3.90 -5.58
CA ARG A 173 -7.07 4.56 -6.88
C ARG A 173 -5.80 4.07 -7.55
N ARG A 174 -4.70 3.94 -6.81
CA ARG A 174 -3.40 3.51 -7.35
C ARG A 174 -3.47 2.15 -7.99
N TYR A 175 -4.12 1.22 -7.32
CA TYR A 175 -4.17 -0.18 -7.76
C TYR A 175 -5.46 -0.56 -8.47
N GLY A 176 -6.46 0.34 -8.54
CA GLY A 176 -7.75 0.06 -9.16
C GLY A 176 -8.63 -0.86 -8.31
N ILE A 177 -8.47 -0.81 -6.99
CA ILE A 177 -9.24 -1.62 -6.03
C ILE A 177 -10.65 -1.02 -5.88
N PRO A 178 -11.73 -1.80 -6.00
CA PRO A 178 -13.07 -1.34 -5.71
C PRO A 178 -13.22 -0.87 -4.25
N VAL A 179 -14.04 0.17 -4.04
CA VAL A 179 -14.31 0.69 -2.69
C VAL A 179 -15.56 0.02 -2.15
N ASP A 180 -15.40 -1.16 -1.62
CA ASP A 180 -16.46 -1.99 -1.03
C ASP A 180 -15.91 -2.91 0.08
N ARG A 181 -16.82 -3.69 0.73
CA ARG A 181 -16.46 -4.63 1.80
C ARG A 181 -15.81 -5.93 1.33
N GLU A 182 -15.80 -6.22 0.05
CA GLU A 182 -15.08 -7.39 -0.49
C GLU A 182 -13.59 -7.12 -0.65
N HIS A 183 -13.21 -5.83 -0.82
CA HIS A 183 -11.84 -5.41 -1.10
C HIS A 183 -11.20 -4.60 0.03
N ILE A 184 -12.00 -3.93 0.88
CA ILE A 184 -11.54 -3.27 2.11
C ILE A 184 -12.07 -4.07 3.29
N ILE A 185 -11.22 -4.93 3.84
CA ILE A 185 -11.58 -5.93 4.84
C ILE A 185 -10.87 -5.70 6.17
N GLY A 186 -11.38 -6.31 7.24
CA GLY A 186 -10.68 -6.41 8.51
C GLY A 186 -9.74 -7.62 8.55
N HIS A 187 -8.76 -7.60 9.45
CA HIS A 187 -7.87 -8.73 9.66
C HIS A 187 -8.64 -10.01 10.04
N VAL A 188 -9.70 -9.87 10.84
CA VAL A 188 -10.61 -10.97 11.23
C VAL A 188 -11.20 -11.74 10.03
N GLU A 189 -11.24 -11.13 8.85
CA GLU A 189 -11.79 -11.74 7.63
C GLU A 189 -10.74 -12.48 6.80
N VAL A 190 -9.46 -12.44 7.22
CA VAL A 190 -8.37 -13.15 6.53
C VAL A 190 -8.48 -14.64 6.84
N PRO A 191 -8.53 -15.53 5.84
CA PRO A 191 -8.64 -16.97 6.07
C PRO A 191 -7.49 -17.54 6.91
N GLY A 192 -7.85 -18.25 7.97
CA GLY A 192 -6.88 -18.93 8.86
C GLY A 192 -6.30 -18.01 9.95
N THR A 193 -6.77 -16.77 10.07
CA THR A 193 -6.40 -15.90 11.18
C THR A 193 -7.12 -16.30 12.47
N ASP A 194 -6.47 -16.03 13.61
CA ASP A 194 -7.07 -16.01 14.95
C ASP A 194 -7.24 -14.59 15.49
N HIS A 195 -6.92 -13.59 14.67
CA HIS A 195 -7.06 -12.18 14.99
C HIS A 195 -8.52 -11.72 14.94
N THR A 196 -8.86 -10.74 15.77
CA THR A 196 -10.24 -10.20 15.91
C THR A 196 -10.36 -8.76 15.44
N ASP A 197 -9.25 -8.12 15.07
CA ASP A 197 -9.21 -6.72 14.65
C ASP A 197 -9.83 -6.51 13.25
N PRO A 198 -10.46 -5.36 13.02
CA PRO A 198 -10.49 -4.17 13.85
C PRO A 198 -11.54 -4.20 15.00
N GLY A 199 -12.26 -5.31 15.19
CA GLY A 199 -13.26 -5.50 16.23
C GLY A 199 -14.63 -4.89 15.90
N GLU A 200 -15.60 -5.14 16.79
CA GLU A 200 -17.01 -4.74 16.62
C GLU A 200 -17.24 -3.22 16.71
N HIS A 201 -16.32 -2.49 17.34
CA HIS A 201 -16.43 -1.04 17.50
C HIS A 201 -15.92 -0.25 16.29
N TRP A 202 -15.34 -0.91 15.30
CA TRP A 202 -14.96 -0.26 14.04
C TRP A 202 -16.20 -0.01 13.18
N ASP A 203 -16.53 1.27 12.96
CA ASP A 203 -17.70 1.68 12.15
C ASP A 203 -17.39 1.54 10.65
N TRP A 204 -17.69 0.37 10.10
CA TRP A 204 -17.48 0.05 8.69
C TRP A 204 -18.30 0.94 7.74
N ASP A 205 -19.54 1.24 8.09
CA ASP A 205 -20.41 2.07 7.26
C ASP A 205 -19.87 3.49 7.14
N ARG A 206 -19.45 4.04 8.28
CA ARG A 206 -18.78 5.33 8.32
C ARG A 206 -17.49 5.32 7.53
N TYR A 207 -16.64 4.30 7.72
CA TYR A 207 -15.36 4.18 7.06
C TYR A 207 -15.51 4.15 5.55
N LEU A 208 -16.37 3.27 5.01
CA LEU A 208 -16.60 3.16 3.57
C LEU A 208 -17.19 4.44 2.98
N ARG A 209 -18.13 5.11 3.67
CA ARG A 209 -18.63 6.42 3.22
C ARG A 209 -17.51 7.45 3.10
N LEU A 210 -16.58 7.48 4.05
CA LEU A 210 -15.42 8.40 4.03
C LEU A 210 -14.44 8.03 2.91
N VAL A 211 -14.13 6.75 2.71
CA VAL A 211 -13.27 6.27 1.62
C VAL A 211 -13.87 6.63 0.26
N THR A 212 -15.17 6.36 0.06
CA THR A 212 -15.89 6.69 -1.18
C THR A 212 -15.83 8.18 -1.49
N ARG A 213 -16.07 9.03 -0.50
CA ARG A 213 -15.96 10.50 -0.66
C ARG A 213 -14.56 10.93 -1.02
N ALA A 214 -13.55 10.41 -0.33
CA ALA A 214 -12.15 10.72 -0.60
C ALA A 214 -11.70 10.18 -1.97
N HIS A 215 -12.23 9.03 -2.39
CA HIS A 215 -11.97 8.45 -3.70
C HIS A 215 -12.53 9.31 -4.83
N ALA A 216 -13.73 9.84 -4.69
CA ALA A 216 -14.39 10.71 -5.67
C ALA A 216 -13.78 12.12 -5.73
N ALA A 217 -13.32 12.68 -4.62
CA ALA A 217 -12.83 14.06 -4.54
C ALA A 217 -11.53 14.35 -5.31
N THR A 218 -10.83 13.30 -5.76
CA THR A 218 -9.51 13.42 -6.43
C THR A 218 -9.58 12.86 -7.87
N ALA A 219 -10.76 12.60 -8.38
CA ALA A 219 -11.00 12.15 -9.76
C ALA A 219 -11.01 13.31 -10.75
#